data_e1f33b036a7f372a1bdcdb0d2eb14a1f
#
_entry.id   e1f33b036a7f372a1bdcdb0d2eb14a1f
#
_cell.length_a   1.000
_cell.length_b   1.000
_cell.length_c   1.000
_cell.angle_alpha   90.00
_cell.angle_beta   90.00
_cell.angle_gamma   90.00
#
_symmetry.space_group_name_H-M   'P 1'
#
loop_
_entity.id
_entity.type
_entity.pdbx_description
1 polymer ?
#
loop_
_entity_poly.entity_id
_entity_poly.type
_entity_poly.pdbx_seq_one_letter_code
_entity_poly.pdbx_strand_id
1 'polypeptide(L)'
;MRRFYSLLLMVLCCTGLFAKTKKAVYIIIDGVPADQIERLHTPAIFDIASRGAYGRAYTGGEIGGYSQTATISAIGYTNLLTSTWFNKHNVGGNSDLKPNYNYWTIFRIAKEQPKEYKTAIYSSWTDNRTVLIGEGKKETNNLKIDYVKDGYDLDTVRFPKKEKDLHIFDIDEQISKDAAEGIRK
;
A
#
# COMPACT_ATOMS: atom_id res chain seq x y z
N MET A 1 -53.83 -12.47 -15.88
CA MET A 1 -52.55 -12.45 -16.57
C MET A 1 -51.75 -11.16 -16.32
N ARG A 2 -52.27 -9.96 -16.50
CA ARG A 2 -51.57 -8.68 -16.26
C ARG A 2 -50.92 -8.55 -14.85
N ARG A 3 -51.58 -9.01 -13.80
CA ARG A 3 -51.07 -8.95 -12.41
C ARG A 3 -49.89 -9.92 -12.16
N PHE A 4 -49.84 -11.02 -12.90
CA PHE A 4 -48.73 -12.00 -12.80
C PHE A 4 -47.44 -11.47 -13.42
N TYR A 5 -47.55 -10.75 -14.54
CA TYR A 5 -46.37 -10.11 -15.17
C TYR A 5 -45.81 -8.97 -14.33
N SER A 6 -46.68 -8.21 -13.62
CA SER A 6 -46.23 -7.15 -12.70
C SER A 6 -45.45 -7.70 -11.51
N LEU A 7 -45.89 -8.86 -10.97
CA LEU A 7 -45.17 -9.53 -9.86
C LEU A 7 -43.82 -10.10 -10.34
N LEU A 8 -43.77 -10.68 -11.52
CA LEU A 8 -42.55 -11.22 -12.13
C LEU A 8 -41.54 -10.10 -12.41
N LEU A 9 -42.00 -8.95 -12.92
CA LEU A 9 -41.16 -7.78 -13.16
C LEU A 9 -40.59 -7.21 -11.84
N MET A 10 -41.40 -7.19 -10.77
CA MET A 10 -40.96 -6.73 -9.45
C MET A 10 -39.91 -7.65 -8.80
N VAL A 11 -40.03 -8.97 -8.99
CA VAL A 11 -39.04 -9.94 -8.51
C VAL A 11 -37.74 -9.85 -9.31
N LEU A 12 -37.79 -9.57 -10.63
CA LEU A 12 -36.55 -9.34 -11.41
C LEU A 12 -35.84 -8.03 -11.02
N CYS A 13 -36.58 -6.99 -10.61
CA CYS A 13 -35.95 -5.76 -10.09
C CYS A 13 -35.33 -5.92 -8.71
N CYS A 14 -35.74 -6.94 -7.93
CA CYS A 14 -35.18 -7.22 -6.61
C CYS A 14 -33.91 -8.10 -6.62
N THR A 15 -33.49 -8.65 -7.77
CA THR A 15 -32.15 -9.20 -7.92
C THR A 15 -31.17 -8.04 -7.97
N GLY A 16 -30.96 -7.45 -6.81
CA GLY A 16 -30.06 -6.32 -6.63
C GLY A 16 -28.73 -6.65 -7.29
N LEU A 17 -28.34 -5.85 -8.24
CA LEU A 17 -27.00 -5.77 -8.76
C LEU A 17 -26.07 -5.52 -7.56
N PHE A 18 -25.59 -6.57 -6.92
CA PHE A 18 -24.45 -6.49 -6.02
C PHE A 18 -23.25 -6.10 -6.87
N ALA A 19 -23.14 -4.81 -7.15
CA ALA A 19 -21.96 -4.27 -7.77
C ALA A 19 -20.77 -4.63 -6.86
N LYS A 20 -19.92 -5.54 -7.33
CA LYS A 20 -18.69 -5.86 -6.60
C LYS A 20 -17.94 -4.55 -6.34
N THR A 21 -17.70 -4.27 -5.07
CA THR A 21 -16.90 -3.11 -4.68
C THR A 21 -15.51 -3.26 -5.32
N LYS A 22 -15.15 -2.30 -6.17
CA LYS A 22 -13.81 -2.28 -6.78
C LYS A 22 -12.80 -1.96 -5.69
N LYS A 23 -11.75 -2.76 -5.60
CA LYS A 23 -10.61 -2.55 -4.69
C LYS A 23 -9.36 -2.33 -5.53
N ALA A 24 -8.52 -1.39 -5.12
CA ALA A 24 -7.15 -1.25 -5.59
C ALA A 24 -6.23 -1.76 -4.49
N VAL A 25 -5.33 -2.69 -4.85
CA VAL A 25 -4.32 -3.23 -3.95
C VAL A 25 -2.96 -2.81 -4.48
N TYR A 26 -2.18 -2.14 -3.64
CA TYR A 26 -0.83 -1.70 -3.95
C TYR A 26 0.14 -2.45 -3.03
N ILE A 27 1.00 -3.28 -3.62
CA ILE A 27 1.94 -4.13 -2.87
C ILE A 27 3.35 -3.64 -3.12
N ILE A 28 4.07 -3.34 -2.03
CA ILE A 28 5.50 -3.04 -2.06
C ILE A 28 6.23 -4.22 -1.43
N ILE A 29 7.12 -4.84 -2.18
CA ILE A 29 8.01 -5.90 -1.71
C ILE A 29 9.42 -5.30 -1.69
N ASP A 30 9.91 -5.00 -0.48
CA ASP A 30 11.19 -4.36 -0.30
C ASP A 30 12.37 -5.32 -0.51
N GLY A 31 13.50 -4.77 -0.94
CA GLY A 31 14.76 -5.52 -1.09
C GLY A 31 14.78 -6.55 -2.22
N VAL A 32 13.76 -6.62 -3.07
CA VAL A 32 13.69 -7.59 -4.17
C VAL A 32 13.93 -6.89 -5.51
N PRO A 33 15.10 -7.05 -6.13
CA PRO A 33 15.36 -6.48 -7.45
C PRO A 33 14.59 -7.22 -8.56
N ALA A 34 14.26 -6.51 -9.64
CA ALA A 34 13.42 -7.02 -10.72
C ALA A 34 13.99 -8.29 -11.38
N ASP A 35 15.31 -8.38 -11.52
CA ASP A 35 15.97 -9.56 -12.10
C ASP A 35 15.80 -10.82 -11.23
N GLN A 36 15.63 -10.70 -9.93
CA GLN A 36 15.33 -11.83 -9.08
C GLN A 36 13.90 -12.33 -9.28
N ILE A 37 12.93 -11.44 -9.43
CA ILE A 37 11.55 -11.83 -9.77
C ILE A 37 11.51 -12.56 -11.11
N GLU A 38 12.27 -12.10 -12.09
CA GLU A 38 12.32 -12.69 -13.43
C GLU A 38 13.00 -14.06 -13.48
N ARG A 39 13.97 -14.30 -12.57
CA ARG A 39 14.74 -15.56 -12.52
C ARG A 39 14.10 -16.61 -11.64
N LEU A 40 13.36 -16.23 -10.64
CA LEU A 40 12.73 -17.13 -9.68
C LEU A 40 11.37 -17.62 -10.18
N HIS A 41 11.00 -18.81 -9.74
CA HIS A 41 9.65 -19.32 -9.97
C HIS A 41 8.66 -18.66 -9.02
N THR A 42 7.97 -17.61 -9.47
CA THR A 42 6.97 -16.85 -8.71
C THR A 42 5.60 -16.94 -9.39
N PRO A 43 4.90 -18.10 -9.29
CA PRO A 43 3.73 -18.39 -10.13
C PRO A 43 2.58 -17.40 -9.92
N ALA A 44 2.36 -16.92 -8.69
CA ALA A 44 1.30 -15.95 -8.42
C ALA A 44 1.59 -14.57 -9.04
N ILE A 45 2.85 -14.12 -9.03
CA ILE A 45 3.25 -12.86 -9.68
C ILE A 45 3.12 -12.99 -11.20
N PHE A 46 3.58 -14.11 -11.77
CA PHE A 46 3.47 -14.35 -13.21
C PHE A 46 2.00 -14.50 -13.66
N ASP A 47 1.14 -15.12 -12.85
CA ASP A 47 -0.29 -15.19 -13.16
C ASP A 47 -0.93 -13.79 -13.22
N ILE A 48 -0.62 -12.92 -12.27
CA ILE A 48 -1.09 -11.53 -12.29
C ILE A 48 -0.53 -10.80 -13.52
N ALA A 49 0.77 -10.91 -13.78
CA ALA A 49 1.42 -10.26 -14.91
C ALA A 49 0.82 -10.71 -16.26
N SER A 50 0.50 -11.99 -16.41
CA SER A 50 -0.09 -12.55 -17.63
C SER A 50 -1.51 -12.05 -17.92
N ARG A 51 -2.26 -11.71 -16.89
CA ARG A 51 -3.62 -11.15 -17.00
C ARG A 51 -3.65 -9.62 -16.99
N GLY A 52 -2.55 -8.99 -16.63
CA GLY A 52 -2.37 -7.55 -16.56
C GLY A 52 -1.21 -7.09 -17.43
N ALA A 53 -0.19 -6.52 -16.80
CA ALA A 53 1.03 -6.07 -17.44
C ALA A 53 2.23 -6.29 -16.51
N TYR A 54 3.39 -6.46 -17.13
CA TYR A 54 4.69 -6.42 -16.46
C TYR A 54 5.58 -5.39 -17.15
N GLY A 55 6.33 -4.64 -16.37
CA GLY A 55 7.31 -3.68 -16.88
C GLY A 55 8.37 -3.39 -15.84
N ARG A 56 9.63 -3.26 -16.29
CA ARG A 56 10.69 -2.75 -15.45
C ARG A 56 10.57 -1.24 -15.32
N ALA A 57 10.78 -0.74 -14.11
CA ALA A 57 10.91 0.67 -13.83
C ALA A 57 12.14 0.90 -12.94
N TYR A 58 12.54 2.14 -12.78
CA TYR A 58 13.57 2.52 -11.83
C TYR A 58 13.03 3.59 -10.89
N THR A 59 13.60 3.66 -9.70
CA THR A 59 13.40 4.75 -8.77
C THR A 59 14.73 5.41 -8.48
N GLY A 60 14.76 6.72 -8.26
CA GLY A 60 15.99 7.38 -7.85
C GLY A 60 16.29 8.71 -8.54
N GLY A 61 15.45 9.15 -9.45
CA GLY A 61 15.66 10.39 -10.22
C GLY A 61 16.84 10.29 -11.18
N GLU A 62 17.25 11.42 -11.74
CA GLU A 62 18.36 11.51 -12.69
C GLU A 62 19.70 11.39 -11.95
N ILE A 63 20.57 10.50 -12.40
CA ILE A 63 21.93 10.33 -11.82
C ILE A 63 22.74 11.60 -12.06
N GLY A 64 23.33 12.13 -10.99
CA GLY A 64 24.10 13.40 -11.01
C GLY A 64 23.23 14.65 -11.08
N GLY A 65 21.92 14.52 -11.21
CA GLY A 65 20.97 15.63 -11.28
C GLY A 65 20.38 16.05 -9.93
N TYR A 66 19.65 17.17 -9.96
CA TYR A 66 18.98 17.72 -8.78
C TYR A 66 17.95 16.75 -8.14
N SER A 67 17.39 15.85 -8.92
CA SER A 67 16.41 14.86 -8.46
C SER A 67 17.03 13.52 -8.07
N GLN A 68 18.35 13.40 -8.09
CA GLN A 68 19.00 12.14 -7.71
C GLN A 68 18.57 11.71 -6.31
N THR A 69 18.13 10.46 -6.20
CA THR A 69 17.46 9.93 -5.00
C THR A 69 18.02 8.53 -4.74
N ALA A 70 18.46 8.28 -3.50
CA ALA A 70 18.97 6.98 -3.12
C ALA A 70 17.88 5.90 -3.07
N THR A 71 18.27 4.67 -3.40
CA THR A 71 17.39 3.48 -3.31
C THR A 71 17.41 2.90 -1.90
N ILE A 72 16.83 3.62 -0.95
CA ILE A 72 16.68 3.24 0.46
C ILE A 72 15.18 3.08 0.74
N SER A 73 14.81 2.15 1.61
CA SER A 73 13.42 1.73 1.88
C SER A 73 12.44 2.88 2.07
N ALA A 74 12.63 3.72 3.10
CA ALA A 74 11.71 4.84 3.37
C ALA A 74 11.64 5.85 2.21
N ILE A 75 12.77 6.09 1.54
CA ILE A 75 12.82 6.96 0.37
C ILE A 75 11.99 6.36 -0.77
N GLY A 76 12.23 5.07 -1.08
CA GLY A 76 11.51 4.35 -2.13
C GLY A 76 10.01 4.28 -1.86
N TYR A 77 9.60 3.99 -0.62
CA TYR A 77 8.19 3.99 -0.24
C TYR A 77 7.55 5.36 -0.45
N THR A 78 8.24 6.42 -0.03
CA THR A 78 7.73 7.78 -0.17
C THR A 78 7.68 8.22 -1.64
N ASN A 79 8.68 7.86 -2.46
CA ASN A 79 8.62 8.06 -3.92
C ASN A 79 7.34 7.47 -4.52
N LEU A 80 7.03 6.22 -4.17
CA LEU A 80 5.86 5.50 -4.67
C LEU A 80 4.55 6.09 -4.15
N LEU A 81 4.50 6.45 -2.86
CA LEU A 81 3.29 6.98 -2.22
C LEU A 81 2.94 8.40 -2.67
N THR A 82 3.94 9.22 -3.04
CA THR A 82 3.75 10.64 -3.41
C THR A 82 3.96 10.92 -4.88
N SER A 83 4.50 9.95 -5.65
CA SER A 83 4.95 10.13 -7.05
C SER A 83 5.97 11.27 -7.21
N THR A 84 6.82 11.49 -6.21
CA THR A 84 7.88 12.52 -6.23
C THR A 84 9.21 11.94 -5.78
N TRP A 85 10.31 12.65 -6.05
CA TRP A 85 11.65 12.29 -5.61
C TRP A 85 12.03 12.98 -4.30
N PHE A 86 13.16 12.57 -3.72
CA PHE A 86 13.69 13.08 -2.45
C PHE A 86 13.70 14.62 -2.35
N ASN A 87 14.11 15.30 -3.40
CA ASN A 87 14.15 16.77 -3.48
C ASN A 87 12.78 17.44 -3.27
N LYS A 88 11.71 16.68 -3.26
CA LYS A 88 10.32 17.13 -3.03
C LYS A 88 9.81 16.64 -1.67
N HIS A 89 9.79 15.33 -1.46
CA HIS A 89 9.19 14.75 -0.25
C HIS A 89 10.10 14.79 0.98
N ASN A 90 11.39 15.09 0.84
CA ASN A 90 12.37 15.32 1.94
C ASN A 90 12.62 14.11 2.87
N VAL A 91 12.30 12.89 2.47
CA VAL A 91 12.66 11.69 3.23
C VAL A 91 14.01 11.18 2.74
N GLY A 92 15.06 11.34 3.55
CA GLY A 92 16.46 11.12 3.15
C GLY A 92 17.08 9.79 3.61
N GLY A 93 16.35 8.96 4.34
CA GLY A 93 16.83 7.68 4.88
C GLY A 93 15.76 6.98 5.69
N ASN A 94 16.15 5.92 6.42
CA ASN A 94 15.26 5.17 7.32
C ASN A 94 15.23 5.75 8.75
N SER A 95 16.01 6.77 9.04
CA SER A 95 16.06 7.49 10.33
C SER A 95 15.85 8.98 10.12
N ASP A 96 15.55 9.69 11.19
CA ASP A 96 15.32 11.15 11.18
C ASP A 96 14.30 11.61 10.12
N LEU A 97 13.23 10.86 10.00
CA LEU A 97 12.21 11.05 9.00
C LEU A 97 11.51 12.41 9.15
N LYS A 98 11.60 13.23 8.12
CA LYS A 98 11.00 14.58 8.09
C LYS A 98 10.25 14.79 6.76
N PRO A 99 9.14 14.06 6.52
CA PRO A 99 8.39 14.18 5.28
C PRO A 99 7.85 15.59 5.06
N ASN A 100 7.93 16.05 3.83
CA ASN A 100 7.24 17.25 3.39
C ASN A 100 5.80 16.90 2.98
N TYR A 101 4.86 17.02 3.89
CA TYR A 101 3.47 16.66 3.69
C TYR A 101 2.70 17.56 2.71
N ASN A 102 3.33 18.56 2.12
CA ASN A 102 2.74 19.28 0.98
C ASN A 102 2.66 18.40 -0.27
N TYR A 103 3.50 17.35 -0.34
CA TYR A 103 3.40 16.31 -1.38
C TYR A 103 2.51 15.18 -0.84
N TRP A 104 1.27 15.18 -1.27
CA TRP A 104 0.26 14.30 -0.75
C TRP A 104 0.53 12.85 -1.13
N THR A 105 0.36 11.97 -0.18
CA THR A 105 0.35 10.52 -0.44
C THR A 105 -0.97 10.10 -1.09
N ILE A 106 -0.96 8.95 -1.77
CA ILE A 106 -2.17 8.33 -2.34
C ILE A 106 -3.29 8.18 -1.30
N PHE A 107 -2.95 7.96 -0.03
CA PHE A 107 -3.92 7.87 1.07
C PHE A 107 -4.63 9.21 1.30
N ARG A 108 -3.88 10.30 1.37
CA ARG A 108 -4.46 11.62 1.54
C ARG A 108 -5.30 11.99 0.31
N ILE A 109 -4.79 11.74 -0.88
CA ILE A 109 -5.55 11.98 -2.11
C ILE A 109 -6.88 11.22 -2.08
N ALA A 110 -6.89 9.95 -1.69
CA ALA A 110 -8.10 9.15 -1.60
C ALA A 110 -9.12 9.69 -0.58
N LYS A 111 -8.64 10.15 0.58
CA LYS A 111 -9.52 10.66 1.66
C LYS A 111 -10.05 12.06 1.40
N GLU A 112 -9.37 12.87 0.59
CA GLU A 112 -9.81 14.22 0.22
C GLU A 112 -10.77 14.22 -1.02
N GLN A 113 -11.12 13.05 -1.56
CA GLN A 113 -12.10 12.98 -2.65
C GLN A 113 -13.54 13.19 -2.13
N PRO A 114 -14.45 13.76 -2.96
CA PRO A 114 -15.87 13.89 -2.60
C PRO A 114 -16.54 12.55 -2.31
N LYS A 115 -16.10 11.49 -2.98
CA LYS A 115 -16.50 10.11 -2.68
C LYS A 115 -15.62 9.58 -1.56
N GLU A 116 -16.22 9.16 -0.48
CA GLU A 116 -15.49 8.55 0.63
C GLU A 116 -14.94 7.18 0.26
N TYR A 117 -13.63 7.12 0.02
CA TYR A 117 -12.93 5.85 -0.16
C TYR A 117 -12.50 5.28 1.19
N LYS A 118 -12.71 3.98 1.38
CA LYS A 118 -12.12 3.26 2.50
C LYS A 118 -10.67 2.92 2.18
N THR A 119 -9.81 3.16 3.14
CA THR A 119 -8.37 2.95 3.02
C THR A 119 -7.89 1.90 4.01
N ALA A 120 -6.91 1.10 3.62
CA ALA A 120 -6.30 0.09 4.47
C ALA A 120 -4.78 0.12 4.34
N ILE A 121 -4.07 -0.11 5.44
CA ILE A 121 -2.63 -0.33 5.44
C ILE A 121 -2.30 -1.62 6.20
N TYR A 122 -1.43 -2.40 5.62
CA TYR A 122 -0.81 -3.59 6.19
C TYR A 122 0.69 -3.40 6.05
N SER A 123 1.41 -3.20 7.14
CA SER A 123 2.81 -2.79 7.08
C SER A 123 3.64 -3.47 8.15
N SER A 124 4.81 -3.96 7.76
CA SER A 124 5.80 -4.54 8.67
C SER A 124 6.49 -3.48 9.53
N TRP A 125 6.43 -2.22 9.11
CA TRP A 125 7.07 -1.10 9.81
C TRP A 125 6.06 0.00 10.13
N THR A 126 5.90 0.31 11.41
CA THR A 126 4.91 1.27 11.93
C THR A 126 5.08 2.67 11.36
N ASP A 127 6.32 3.11 11.13
CA ASP A 127 6.60 4.46 10.63
C ASP A 127 6.12 4.68 9.19
N ASN A 128 5.83 3.63 8.44
CA ASN A 128 5.17 3.78 7.14
C ASN A 128 3.83 4.51 7.28
N ARG A 129 3.05 4.19 8.31
CA ARG A 129 1.77 4.84 8.58
C ARG A 129 1.93 6.15 9.36
N THR A 130 2.65 6.08 10.49
CA THR A 130 2.69 7.17 11.47
C THR A 130 3.54 8.35 11.02
N VAL A 131 4.56 8.08 10.20
CA VAL A 131 5.50 9.11 9.73
C VAL A 131 5.39 9.31 8.23
N LEU A 132 5.62 8.29 7.39
CA LEU A 132 5.67 8.51 5.93
C LEU A 132 4.32 8.93 5.36
N ILE A 133 3.24 8.29 5.78
CA ILE A 133 1.87 8.67 5.42
C ILE A 133 1.39 9.85 6.27
N GLY A 134 1.81 9.90 7.55
CA GLY A 134 1.49 10.98 8.47
C GLY A 134 0.07 10.90 9.03
N GLU A 135 -0.43 9.68 9.31
CA GLU A 135 -1.74 9.53 9.95
C GLU A 135 -1.82 10.33 11.25
N GLY A 136 -2.94 11.04 11.45
CA GLY A 136 -3.23 11.84 12.64
C GLY A 136 -2.44 13.14 12.77
N LYS A 137 -1.56 13.47 11.80
CA LYS A 137 -0.80 14.72 11.86
C LYS A 137 -1.63 15.89 11.34
N LYS A 138 -1.43 17.07 11.94
CA LYS A 138 -2.11 18.31 11.53
C LYS A 138 -1.78 18.66 10.06
N GLU A 139 -0.53 18.46 9.66
CA GLU A 139 -0.03 18.74 8.31
C GLU A 139 -0.68 17.88 7.23
N THR A 140 -1.24 16.74 7.61
CA THR A 140 -2.01 15.85 6.72
C THR A 140 -3.53 16.01 6.86
N ASN A 141 -3.99 17.10 7.47
CA ASN A 141 -5.40 17.34 7.79
C ASN A 141 -6.00 16.26 8.69
N ASN A 142 -5.22 15.79 9.68
CA ASN A 142 -5.60 14.71 10.61
C ASN A 142 -6.06 13.44 9.85
N LEU A 143 -5.37 13.11 8.76
CA LEU A 143 -5.62 11.93 7.95
C LEU A 143 -5.89 10.71 8.82
N LYS A 144 -6.96 9.97 8.52
CA LYS A 144 -7.30 8.73 9.20
C LYS A 144 -7.41 7.58 8.21
N ILE A 145 -6.74 6.48 8.51
CA ILE A 145 -6.84 5.23 7.76
C ILE A 145 -7.92 4.34 8.40
N ASP A 146 -8.80 3.77 7.58
CA ASP A 146 -9.97 3.03 8.10
C ASP A 146 -9.60 1.65 8.67
N TYR A 147 -8.63 0.96 8.05
CA TYR A 147 -8.18 -0.35 8.47
C TYR A 147 -6.67 -0.38 8.59
N VAL A 148 -6.18 -0.73 9.76
CA VAL A 148 -4.74 -0.71 10.08
C VAL A 148 -4.31 -2.06 10.64
N LYS A 149 -3.22 -2.58 10.11
CA LYS A 149 -2.45 -3.71 10.66
C LYS A 149 -0.97 -3.38 10.54
N ASP A 150 -0.39 -2.93 11.64
CA ASP A 150 1.04 -2.67 11.82
C ASP A 150 1.37 -2.77 13.31
N GLY A 151 2.53 -2.25 13.73
CA GLY A 151 2.94 -2.26 15.13
C GLY A 151 3.67 -3.52 15.56
N TYR A 152 3.79 -4.51 14.69
CA TYR A 152 4.49 -5.76 14.98
C TYR A 152 5.99 -5.57 15.18
N ASP A 153 6.59 -4.57 14.55
CA ASP A 153 7.97 -4.13 14.74
C ASP A 153 8.25 -3.57 16.13
N LEU A 154 7.21 -3.15 16.84
CA LEU A 154 7.25 -2.67 18.23
C LEU A 154 6.93 -3.76 19.25
N ASP A 155 6.33 -4.88 18.84
CA ASP A 155 5.97 -6.00 19.70
C ASP A 155 7.14 -6.99 19.83
N THR A 156 8.11 -6.63 20.67
CA THR A 156 9.30 -7.47 20.93
C THR A 156 9.03 -8.73 21.72
N VAL A 157 7.83 -8.90 22.26
CA VAL A 157 7.40 -10.14 22.94
C VAL A 157 6.97 -11.17 21.90
N ARG A 158 6.12 -10.79 20.99
CA ARG A 158 5.63 -11.67 19.90
C ARG A 158 6.68 -11.86 18.81
N PHE A 159 7.43 -10.83 18.49
CA PHE A 159 8.46 -10.82 17.47
C PHE A 159 9.81 -10.39 18.06
N PRO A 160 10.45 -11.26 18.88
CA PRO A 160 11.73 -10.93 19.51
C PRO A 160 12.82 -10.75 18.46
N LYS A 161 13.67 -9.76 18.68
CA LYS A 161 14.82 -9.48 17.79
C LYS A 161 15.67 -10.73 17.61
N LYS A 162 15.99 -11.05 16.37
CA LYS A 162 16.85 -12.15 15.95
C LYS A 162 18.11 -11.61 15.30
N GLU A 163 19.18 -12.43 15.26
CA GLU A 163 20.38 -12.10 14.50
C GLU A 163 20.02 -11.75 13.04
N LYS A 164 20.76 -10.81 12.48
CA LYS A 164 20.59 -10.34 11.09
C LYS A 164 19.16 -9.91 10.76
N ASP A 165 18.41 -9.43 11.77
CA ASP A 165 17.04 -8.96 11.64
C ASP A 165 16.05 -10.00 11.08
N LEU A 166 16.35 -11.29 11.24
CA LEU A 166 15.50 -12.38 10.74
C LEU A 166 14.06 -12.37 11.30
N HIS A 167 13.80 -11.68 12.42
CA HIS A 167 12.45 -11.48 12.95
C HIS A 167 11.55 -10.68 12.00
N ILE A 168 12.10 -9.91 11.08
CA ILE A 168 11.34 -9.17 10.08
C ILE A 168 10.57 -10.12 9.16
N PHE A 169 11.14 -11.29 8.83
CA PHE A 169 10.44 -12.29 8.02
C PHE A 169 9.20 -12.86 8.73
N ASP A 170 9.25 -13.03 10.06
CA ASP A 170 8.08 -13.47 10.83
C ASP A 170 6.98 -12.40 10.82
N ILE A 171 7.37 -11.12 10.89
CA ILE A 171 6.47 -9.97 10.78
C ILE A 171 5.85 -9.91 9.37
N ASP A 172 6.65 -10.05 8.32
CA ASP A 172 6.18 -10.04 6.93
C ASP A 172 5.18 -11.17 6.65
N GLU A 173 5.45 -12.36 7.19
CA GLU A 173 4.51 -13.48 7.08
C GLU A 173 3.17 -13.17 7.77
N GLN A 174 3.20 -12.57 8.96
CA GLN A 174 1.99 -12.16 9.66
C GLN A 174 1.22 -11.10 8.90
N ILE A 175 1.90 -10.07 8.42
CA ILE A 175 1.29 -8.99 7.62
C ILE A 175 0.69 -9.52 6.33
N SER A 176 1.34 -10.46 5.67
CA SER A 176 0.82 -11.10 4.46
C SER A 176 -0.48 -11.85 4.72
N LYS A 177 -0.59 -12.55 5.85
CA LYS A 177 -1.83 -13.23 6.29
C LYS A 177 -2.95 -12.22 6.56
N ASP A 178 -2.64 -11.17 7.32
CA ASP A 178 -3.61 -10.11 7.65
C ASP A 178 -4.11 -9.36 6.40
N ALA A 179 -3.21 -9.06 5.46
CA ALA A 179 -3.55 -8.42 4.20
C ALA A 179 -4.45 -9.33 3.34
N ALA A 180 -4.10 -10.61 3.23
CA ALA A 180 -4.91 -11.58 2.48
C ALA A 180 -6.33 -11.73 3.06
N GLU A 181 -6.47 -11.68 4.40
CA GLU A 181 -7.77 -11.69 5.05
C GLU A 181 -8.55 -10.40 4.78
N GLY A 182 -7.91 -9.24 4.89
CA GLY A 182 -8.54 -7.95 4.66
C GLY A 182 -8.97 -7.71 3.21
N ILE A 183 -8.22 -8.24 2.24
CA ILE A 183 -8.57 -8.14 0.82
C ILE A 183 -9.84 -8.96 0.50
N ARG A 184 -10.09 -10.06 1.23
CA ARG A 184 -11.27 -10.92 1.01
C ARG A 184 -12.57 -10.33 1.57
N LYS A 185 -12.48 -9.45 2.56
CA LYS A 185 -13.63 -8.74 3.18
C LYS A 185 -14.05 -7.55 2.34
#